data_90f1a7653566c55c2e55380efd525be7
#
_entry.id   90f1a7653566c55c2e55380efd525be7
#
_cell.length_a   1.000
_cell.length_b   1.000
_cell.length_c   1.000
_cell.angle_alpha   90.00
_cell.angle_beta   90.00
_cell.angle_gamma   90.00
#
_symmetry.space_group_name_H-M   'P 1'
#
loop_
_entity.id
_entity.type
_entity.pdbx_description
1 polymer ?
#
loop_
_entity_poly.entity_id
_entity_poly.type
_entity_poly.pdbx_seq_one_letter_code
_entity_poly.pdbx_strand_id
1 'polypeptide(L)'
;SLGVTKAVELDGATIGAQSGTTGELNIDDFFRKTGKAYKPVVIEDSNEFQKAIESGRVDALTQDASDLAIIRTQLAKPDDYVVLPERLSKEPLVPAVRGGDDRWLEIVDWTVYATIQAEEFGITQKNVDEFLTSEDPAIKRFLGVDTSLGEAIGLDPKFAYNIIKAVGTYGEIFDRSIG
;
A
#
# COMPACT_ATOMS: atom_id res chain seq x y z
N SER A 1 17.34 -12.10 -18.87
CA SER A 1 17.35 -12.06 -17.39
C SER A 1 18.72 -11.63 -16.89
N LEU A 2 18.79 -10.59 -16.07
CA LEU A 2 20.05 -10.15 -15.44
C LEU A 2 20.53 -11.13 -14.35
N GLY A 3 19.66 -12.05 -13.91
CA GLY A 3 19.96 -13.04 -12.89
C GLY A 3 20.23 -12.44 -11.50
N VAL A 4 19.85 -11.17 -11.27
CA VAL A 4 20.05 -10.45 -10.01
C VAL A 4 19.03 -10.87 -8.97
N THR A 5 19.47 -10.90 -7.72
CA THR A 5 18.63 -11.20 -6.53
C THR A 5 18.58 -10.04 -5.55
N LYS A 6 19.47 -9.06 -5.72
CA LYS A 6 19.61 -7.87 -4.86
C LYS A 6 19.78 -6.61 -5.69
N ALA A 7 19.26 -5.50 -5.20
CA ALA A 7 19.35 -4.20 -5.88
C ALA A 7 20.82 -3.73 -6.08
N VAL A 8 21.71 -4.05 -5.17
CA VAL A 8 23.15 -3.71 -5.29
C VAL A 8 23.86 -4.39 -6.47
N GLU A 9 23.28 -5.46 -6.99
CA GLU A 9 23.81 -6.21 -8.16
C GLU A 9 23.45 -5.52 -9.49
N LEU A 10 22.63 -4.49 -9.47
CA LEU A 10 22.27 -3.65 -10.63
C LEU A 10 23.35 -2.59 -10.95
N ASP A 11 24.60 -2.80 -10.54
CA ASP A 11 25.73 -1.90 -10.83
C ASP A 11 25.91 -1.74 -12.35
N GLY A 12 25.90 -0.49 -12.83
CA GLY A 12 25.99 -0.16 -14.26
C GLY A 12 24.70 -0.34 -15.07
N ALA A 13 23.62 -0.87 -14.49
CA ALA A 13 22.35 -1.10 -15.15
C ALA A 13 21.65 0.22 -15.51
N THR A 14 20.76 0.16 -16.51
CA THR A 14 19.87 1.25 -16.88
C THR A 14 18.57 1.12 -16.10
N ILE A 15 18.25 2.09 -15.24
CA ILE A 15 17.10 2.01 -14.34
C ILE A 15 16.12 3.15 -14.64
N GLY A 16 14.87 2.76 -14.89
CA GLY A 16 13.75 3.68 -15.11
C GLY A 16 13.10 4.11 -13.80
N ALA A 17 12.84 5.42 -13.68
CA ALA A 17 12.08 6.03 -12.60
C ALA A 17 11.10 7.05 -13.14
N GLN A 18 10.00 7.30 -12.44
CA GLN A 18 9.06 8.36 -12.84
C GLN A 18 9.60 9.72 -12.45
N SER A 19 9.50 10.66 -13.38
CA SER A 19 9.93 12.05 -13.20
C SER A 19 9.27 12.71 -11.99
N GLY A 20 10.09 13.41 -11.19
CA GLY A 20 9.62 14.24 -10.08
C GLY A 20 9.04 13.45 -8.89
N THR A 21 9.34 12.15 -8.80
CA THR A 21 8.90 11.30 -7.68
C THR A 21 10.01 11.07 -6.66
N THR A 22 9.63 10.68 -5.46
CA THR A 22 10.55 10.22 -4.42
C THR A 22 11.33 8.97 -4.85
N GLY A 23 10.74 8.13 -5.73
CA GLY A 23 11.40 6.96 -6.30
C GLY A 23 12.67 7.29 -7.08
N GLU A 24 12.65 8.40 -7.83
CA GLU A 24 13.84 8.91 -8.54
C GLU A 24 14.95 9.32 -7.57
N LEU A 25 14.59 10.03 -6.48
CA LEU A 25 15.55 10.44 -5.45
C LEU A 25 16.09 9.26 -4.65
N ASN A 26 15.22 8.30 -4.29
CA ASN A 26 15.59 7.14 -3.48
C ASN A 26 16.56 6.19 -4.20
N ILE A 27 16.40 6.01 -5.51
CA ILE A 27 17.36 5.19 -6.28
C ILE A 27 18.72 5.84 -6.38
N ASP A 28 18.78 7.16 -6.57
CA ASP A 28 20.03 7.91 -6.54
C ASP A 28 20.75 7.77 -5.21
N ASP A 29 20.03 7.96 -4.11
CA ASP A 29 20.55 7.82 -2.75
C ASP A 29 21.08 6.42 -2.47
N PHE A 30 20.36 5.40 -2.93
CA PHE A 30 20.78 4.00 -2.77
C PHE A 30 22.11 3.74 -3.46
N PHE A 31 22.24 4.11 -4.72
CA PHE A 31 23.47 3.86 -5.47
C PHE A 31 24.65 4.67 -4.92
N ARG A 32 24.41 5.91 -4.51
CA ARG A 32 25.42 6.76 -3.85
C ARG A 32 25.91 6.14 -2.52
N LYS A 33 24.99 5.64 -1.68
CA LYS A 33 25.31 5.01 -0.38
C LYS A 33 26.09 3.69 -0.54
N THR A 34 25.79 2.96 -1.60
CA THR A 34 26.46 1.68 -1.86
C THR A 34 27.78 1.79 -2.62
N GLY A 35 28.14 3.01 -3.07
CA GLY A 35 29.33 3.25 -3.90
C GLY A 35 29.25 2.62 -5.29
N LYS A 36 28.03 2.38 -5.77
CA LYS A 36 27.73 1.82 -7.08
C LYS A 36 27.23 2.88 -8.03
N ALA A 37 27.20 2.58 -9.33
CA ALA A 37 26.71 3.46 -10.36
C ALA A 37 25.55 2.82 -11.13
N TYR A 38 24.67 3.65 -11.70
CA TYR A 38 23.63 3.22 -12.61
C TYR A 38 23.40 4.28 -13.68
N LYS A 39 22.63 3.96 -14.71
CA LYS A 39 22.23 4.88 -15.76
C LYS A 39 20.77 5.26 -15.56
N PRO A 40 20.46 6.49 -15.13
CA PRO A 40 19.07 6.90 -14.93
C PRO A 40 18.35 7.08 -16.27
N VAL A 41 17.11 6.60 -16.32
CA VAL A 41 16.15 6.90 -17.39
C VAL A 41 14.89 7.45 -16.76
N VAL A 42 14.66 8.74 -17.00
CA VAL A 42 13.45 9.41 -16.52
C VAL A 42 12.30 9.09 -17.46
N ILE A 43 11.18 8.65 -16.89
CA ILE A 43 9.94 8.30 -17.58
C ILE A 43 8.85 9.23 -17.06
N GLU A 44 8.26 10.02 -17.94
CA GLU A 44 7.27 11.04 -17.58
C GLU A 44 5.91 10.43 -17.22
N ASP A 45 5.49 9.45 -18.02
CA ASP A 45 4.19 8.76 -17.84
C ASP A 45 4.42 7.32 -17.37
N SER A 46 3.87 6.99 -16.20
CA SER A 46 3.94 5.63 -15.63
C SER A 46 3.34 4.55 -16.55
N ASN A 47 2.42 4.92 -17.44
CA ASN A 47 1.89 4.00 -18.47
C ASN A 47 2.96 3.53 -19.47
N GLU A 48 4.10 4.21 -19.54
CA GLU A 48 5.23 3.79 -20.40
C GLU A 48 6.15 2.75 -19.73
N PHE A 49 6.01 2.47 -18.45
CA PHE A 49 6.90 1.54 -17.72
C PHE A 49 6.93 0.15 -18.33
N GLN A 50 5.75 -0.40 -18.62
CA GLN A 50 5.66 -1.70 -19.28
C GLN A 50 6.45 -1.73 -20.59
N LYS A 51 6.21 -0.76 -21.45
CA LYS A 51 6.89 -0.68 -22.76
C LYS A 51 8.39 -0.46 -22.61
N ALA A 52 8.82 0.33 -21.64
CA ALA A 52 10.23 0.63 -21.41
C ALA A 52 11.03 -0.63 -21.02
N ILE A 53 10.46 -1.46 -20.12
CA ILE A 53 11.13 -2.68 -19.67
C ILE A 53 11.05 -3.78 -20.74
N GLU A 54 9.94 -3.96 -21.43
CA GLU A 54 9.76 -4.99 -22.49
C GLU A 54 10.62 -4.71 -23.71
N SER A 55 10.81 -3.44 -24.08
CA SER A 55 11.68 -3.05 -25.21
C SER A 55 13.17 -3.08 -24.87
N GLY A 56 13.55 -3.28 -23.62
CA GLY A 56 14.94 -3.19 -23.17
C GLY A 56 15.48 -1.75 -23.14
N ARG A 57 14.62 -0.73 -23.17
CA ARG A 57 15.02 0.67 -22.94
C ARG A 57 15.60 0.85 -21.54
N VAL A 58 15.10 0.05 -20.58
CA VAL A 58 15.62 -0.05 -19.22
C VAL A 58 15.84 -1.50 -18.84
N ASP A 59 16.82 -1.75 -17.98
CA ASP A 59 17.14 -3.06 -17.42
C ASP A 59 16.30 -3.36 -16.17
N ALA A 60 15.92 -2.31 -15.45
CA ALA A 60 15.10 -2.37 -14.25
C ALA A 60 14.22 -1.12 -14.11
N LEU A 61 13.21 -1.22 -13.24
CA LEU A 61 12.32 -0.12 -12.84
C LEU A 61 12.38 0.06 -11.33
N THR A 62 12.26 1.29 -10.87
CA THR A 62 11.99 1.63 -9.47
C THR A 62 10.64 2.33 -9.35
N GLN A 63 9.79 1.82 -8.48
CA GLN A 63 8.44 2.31 -8.19
C GLN A 63 7.96 1.68 -6.87
N ASP A 64 6.79 2.08 -6.40
CA ASP A 64 6.14 1.41 -5.27
C ASP A 64 6.03 -0.10 -5.49
N ALA A 65 6.24 -0.87 -4.44
CA ALA A 65 6.26 -2.33 -4.55
C ALA A 65 4.93 -2.90 -5.08
N SER A 66 3.80 -2.29 -4.71
CA SER A 66 2.47 -2.62 -5.23
C SER A 66 2.36 -2.36 -6.73
N ASP A 67 2.86 -1.22 -7.19
CA ASP A 67 2.82 -0.86 -8.61
C ASP A 67 3.71 -1.78 -9.44
N LEU A 68 4.91 -2.10 -8.94
CA LEU A 68 5.79 -3.08 -9.60
C LEU A 68 5.14 -4.46 -9.71
N ALA A 69 4.40 -4.89 -8.68
CA ALA A 69 3.66 -6.15 -8.72
C ALA A 69 2.57 -6.11 -9.80
N ILE A 70 1.82 -5.01 -9.90
CA ILE A 70 0.78 -4.81 -10.94
C ILE A 70 1.42 -4.77 -12.33
N ILE A 71 2.46 -3.96 -12.54
CA ILE A 71 3.17 -3.86 -13.82
C ILE A 71 3.65 -5.25 -14.26
N ARG A 72 4.25 -6.02 -13.33
CA ARG A 72 4.71 -7.38 -13.63
C ARG A 72 3.60 -8.27 -14.18
N THR A 73 2.38 -8.21 -13.63
CA THR A 73 1.25 -9.01 -14.12
C THR A 73 0.79 -8.63 -15.53
N GLN A 74 1.07 -7.41 -15.95
CA GLN A 74 0.69 -6.88 -17.27
C GLN A 74 1.74 -7.15 -18.36
N LEU A 75 2.95 -7.60 -17.99
CA LEU A 75 4.01 -7.93 -18.94
C LEU A 75 3.65 -9.15 -19.79
N ALA A 76 4.11 -9.19 -21.02
CA ALA A 76 3.86 -10.32 -21.93
C ALA A 76 4.42 -11.66 -21.41
N LYS A 77 5.46 -11.61 -20.59
CA LYS A 77 6.10 -12.76 -19.94
C LYS A 77 6.42 -12.45 -18.48
N PRO A 78 5.43 -12.45 -17.57
CA PRO A 78 5.62 -12.06 -16.18
C PRO A 78 6.72 -12.85 -15.43
N ASP A 79 6.90 -14.11 -15.80
CA ASP A 79 7.87 -15.01 -15.15
C ASP A 79 9.33 -14.72 -15.51
N ASP A 80 9.57 -13.93 -16.57
CA ASP A 80 10.93 -13.48 -16.92
C ASP A 80 11.39 -12.30 -16.05
N TYR A 81 10.51 -11.75 -15.19
CA TYR A 81 10.76 -10.59 -14.35
C TYR A 81 10.54 -10.90 -12.87
N VAL A 82 11.31 -10.25 -12.04
CA VAL A 82 11.22 -10.37 -10.58
C VAL A 82 11.11 -9.00 -9.93
N VAL A 83 10.25 -8.89 -8.93
CA VAL A 83 10.27 -7.76 -7.99
C VAL A 83 11.23 -8.12 -6.87
N LEU A 84 12.31 -7.36 -6.73
CA LEU A 84 13.32 -7.61 -5.70
C LEU A 84 12.74 -7.42 -4.29
N PRO A 85 13.19 -8.22 -3.31
CA PRO A 85 12.63 -8.17 -1.96
C PRO A 85 13.03 -6.92 -1.17
N GLU A 86 14.12 -6.25 -1.57
CA GLU A 86 14.57 -5.06 -0.87
C GLU A 86 13.60 -3.90 -1.07
N ARG A 87 13.41 -3.14 0.00
CA ARG A 87 12.70 -1.87 0.02
C ARG A 87 13.72 -0.76 0.17
N LEU A 88 13.90 0.06 -0.88
CA LEU A 88 14.89 1.15 -0.90
C LEU A 88 14.45 2.30 0.01
N SER A 89 13.16 2.48 0.19
CA SER A 89 12.53 3.46 1.08
C SER A 89 11.28 2.88 1.74
N LYS A 90 10.76 3.58 2.73
CA LYS A 90 9.46 3.34 3.36
C LYS A 90 8.67 4.63 3.30
N GLU A 91 7.58 4.62 2.56
CA GLU A 91 6.72 5.78 2.38
C GLU A 91 5.29 5.41 2.81
N PRO A 92 4.71 6.13 3.79
CA PRO A 92 3.34 5.87 4.21
C PRO A 92 2.39 6.36 3.11
N LEU A 93 1.62 5.45 2.56
CA LEU A 93 0.52 5.76 1.65
C LEU A 93 -0.76 5.97 2.48
N VAL A 94 -1.52 6.98 2.13
CA VAL A 94 -2.78 7.32 2.82
C VAL A 94 -3.86 7.67 1.80
N PRO A 95 -5.15 7.47 2.14
CA PRO A 95 -6.24 8.04 1.36
C PRO A 95 -6.13 9.55 1.32
N ALA A 96 -6.38 10.15 0.16
CA ALA A 96 -6.42 11.59 0.01
C ALA A 96 -7.86 12.07 -0.20
N VAL A 97 -8.25 13.13 0.50
CA VAL A 97 -9.57 13.75 0.37
C VAL A 97 -9.41 15.22 -0.04
N ARG A 98 -10.47 15.78 -0.64
CA ARG A 98 -10.49 17.19 -0.99
C ARG A 98 -10.46 18.05 0.29
N GLY A 99 -9.55 19.04 0.36
CA GLY A 99 -9.49 19.97 1.48
C GLY A 99 -10.74 20.82 1.63
N GLY A 100 -11.05 21.21 2.89
CA GLY A 100 -12.20 22.07 3.23
C GLY A 100 -13.48 21.32 3.58
N ASP A 101 -13.43 19.98 3.65
CA ASP A 101 -14.50 19.15 4.21
C ASP A 101 -13.91 18.30 5.35
N ASP A 102 -13.78 18.95 6.51
CA ASP A 102 -13.15 18.33 7.70
C ASP A 102 -13.98 17.13 8.19
N ARG A 103 -15.29 17.17 8.04
CA ARG A 103 -16.15 16.06 8.42
C ARG A 103 -15.93 14.83 7.54
N TRP A 104 -15.73 15.02 6.23
CA TRP A 104 -15.41 13.92 5.34
C TRP A 104 -14.03 13.34 5.65
N LEU A 105 -13.06 14.20 5.96
CA LEU A 105 -11.72 13.77 6.40
C LEU A 105 -11.82 12.89 7.64
N GLU A 106 -12.55 13.32 8.68
CA GLU A 106 -12.75 12.54 9.90
C GLU A 106 -13.40 11.17 9.62
N ILE A 107 -14.41 11.12 8.74
CA ILE A 107 -15.05 9.85 8.35
C ILE A 107 -14.04 8.89 7.72
N VAL A 108 -13.20 9.38 6.80
CA VAL A 108 -12.18 8.56 6.14
C VAL A 108 -11.12 8.07 7.12
N ASP A 109 -10.62 8.96 7.98
CA ASP A 109 -9.63 8.62 9.01
C ASP A 109 -10.15 7.54 9.98
N TRP A 110 -11.34 7.76 10.54
CA TRP A 110 -11.96 6.79 11.46
C TRP A 110 -12.32 5.47 10.79
N THR A 111 -12.60 5.48 9.48
CA THR A 111 -12.81 4.25 8.71
C THR A 111 -11.53 3.43 8.66
N VAL A 112 -10.39 4.06 8.36
CA VAL A 112 -9.09 3.38 8.34
C VAL A 112 -8.71 2.90 9.75
N TYR A 113 -8.83 3.77 10.76
CA TYR A 113 -8.51 3.40 12.15
C TYR A 113 -9.37 2.26 12.67
N ALA A 114 -10.65 2.19 12.29
CA ALA A 114 -11.50 1.06 12.67
C ALA A 114 -10.98 -0.27 12.13
N THR A 115 -10.47 -0.32 10.90
CA THR A 115 -9.91 -1.56 10.33
C THR A 115 -8.63 -2.01 11.05
N ILE A 116 -7.80 -1.05 11.49
CA ILE A 116 -6.57 -1.33 12.27
C ILE A 116 -6.92 -1.75 13.70
N GLN A 117 -7.82 -1.02 14.36
CA GLN A 117 -8.22 -1.32 15.74
C GLN A 117 -8.89 -2.70 15.87
N ALA A 118 -9.63 -3.13 14.85
CA ALA A 118 -10.21 -4.46 14.82
C ALA A 118 -9.15 -5.57 14.88
N GLU A 119 -8.01 -5.39 14.20
CA GLU A 119 -6.90 -6.36 14.28
C GLU A 119 -6.36 -6.51 15.70
N GLU A 120 -6.18 -5.39 16.42
CA GLU A 120 -5.69 -5.40 17.80
C GLU A 120 -6.65 -6.12 18.74
N PHE A 121 -7.96 -6.05 18.46
CA PHE A 121 -8.98 -6.79 19.22
C PHE A 121 -9.16 -8.24 18.77
N GLY A 122 -8.48 -8.68 17.72
CA GLY A 122 -8.67 -10.01 17.12
C GLY A 122 -10.02 -10.17 16.42
N ILE A 123 -10.67 -9.05 16.06
CA ILE A 123 -11.95 -9.03 15.35
C ILE A 123 -11.67 -9.04 13.85
N THR A 124 -12.32 -9.95 13.14
CA THR A 124 -12.21 -10.16 11.69
C THR A 124 -13.58 -10.06 11.02
N GLN A 125 -13.60 -9.98 9.69
CA GLN A 125 -14.86 -10.04 8.93
C GLN A 125 -15.70 -11.28 9.29
N LYS A 126 -15.03 -12.39 9.55
CA LYS A 126 -15.68 -13.67 9.81
C LYS A 126 -16.29 -13.77 11.20
N ASN A 127 -15.63 -13.21 12.21
CA ASN A 127 -16.03 -13.39 13.62
C ASN A 127 -16.68 -12.15 14.27
N VAL A 128 -16.81 -11.03 13.58
CA VAL A 128 -17.32 -9.77 14.15
C VAL A 128 -18.70 -9.92 14.81
N ASP A 129 -19.55 -10.79 14.31
CA ASP A 129 -20.89 -11.04 14.89
C ASP A 129 -20.80 -11.62 16.31
N GLU A 130 -19.80 -12.46 16.57
CA GLU A 130 -19.58 -13.10 17.88
C GLU A 130 -19.22 -12.06 18.94
N PHE A 131 -18.49 -11.00 18.55
CA PHE A 131 -18.06 -9.93 19.43
C PHE A 131 -19.16 -8.95 19.83
N LEU A 132 -20.34 -9.00 19.19
CA LEU A 132 -21.48 -8.20 19.63
C LEU A 132 -21.98 -8.59 21.04
N THR A 133 -21.67 -9.80 21.50
CA THR A 133 -21.99 -10.29 22.84
C THR A 133 -20.79 -10.25 23.81
N SER A 134 -19.68 -9.60 23.41
CA SER A 134 -18.49 -9.45 24.23
C SER A 134 -18.81 -8.73 25.54
N GLU A 135 -18.19 -9.16 26.65
CA GLU A 135 -18.28 -8.49 27.95
C GLU A 135 -17.21 -7.38 28.09
N ASP A 136 -16.23 -7.29 27.16
CA ASP A 136 -15.21 -6.26 27.19
C ASP A 136 -15.81 -4.87 26.85
N PRO A 137 -15.72 -3.88 27.76
CA PRO A 137 -16.29 -2.56 27.52
C PRO A 137 -15.64 -1.80 26.35
N ALA A 138 -14.37 -2.07 26.03
CA ALA A 138 -13.69 -1.45 24.91
C ALA A 138 -14.24 -1.96 23.57
N ILE A 139 -14.47 -3.26 23.49
CA ILE A 139 -15.07 -3.91 22.29
C ILE A 139 -16.52 -3.47 22.12
N LYS A 140 -17.30 -3.42 23.22
CA LYS A 140 -18.69 -2.92 23.20
C LYS A 140 -18.78 -1.50 22.64
N ARG A 141 -17.91 -0.60 23.14
CA ARG A 141 -17.82 0.78 22.61
C ARG A 141 -17.42 0.83 21.15
N PHE A 142 -16.40 0.06 20.79
CA PHE A 142 -15.88 0.01 19.43
C PHE A 142 -16.94 -0.45 18.43
N LEU A 143 -17.68 -1.51 18.75
CA LEU A 143 -18.74 -2.07 17.88
C LEU A 143 -20.08 -1.33 17.97
N GLY A 144 -20.19 -0.30 18.83
CA GLY A 144 -21.41 0.48 18.99
C GLY A 144 -22.56 -0.28 19.66
N VAL A 145 -22.25 -1.20 20.60
CA VAL A 145 -23.25 -1.96 21.37
C VAL A 145 -23.80 -1.13 22.53
N ASP A 146 -22.94 -0.49 23.31
CA ASP A 146 -23.34 0.24 24.53
C ASP A 146 -23.29 1.77 24.35
N THR A 147 -22.38 2.28 23.51
CA THR A 147 -22.20 3.72 23.29
C THR A 147 -21.86 3.98 21.83
N SER A 148 -22.22 5.13 21.34
CA SER A 148 -22.10 5.46 19.95
C SER A 148 -20.95 6.43 19.68
N LEU A 149 -19.78 5.90 19.32
CA LEU A 149 -18.69 6.72 18.79
C LEU A 149 -19.04 7.25 17.39
N GLY A 150 -19.82 6.50 16.60
CA GLY A 150 -20.26 6.90 15.27
C GLY A 150 -21.09 8.17 15.26
N GLU A 151 -21.96 8.37 16.25
CA GLU A 151 -22.82 9.56 16.35
C GLU A 151 -22.02 10.86 16.47
N ALA A 152 -20.86 10.82 17.14
CA ALA A 152 -20.00 12.01 17.29
C ALA A 152 -19.53 12.56 15.93
N ILE A 153 -19.33 11.68 14.93
CA ILE A 153 -18.98 12.04 13.55
C ILE A 153 -20.18 11.94 12.59
N GLY A 154 -21.40 11.83 13.15
CA GLY A 154 -22.66 11.79 12.39
C GLY A 154 -22.88 10.54 11.56
N LEU A 155 -22.31 9.41 11.99
CA LEU A 155 -22.49 8.10 11.39
C LEU A 155 -23.39 7.21 12.25
N ASP A 156 -23.75 6.06 11.70
CA ASP A 156 -24.45 4.99 12.42
C ASP A 156 -23.68 4.61 13.70
N PRO A 157 -24.38 4.39 14.84
CA PRO A 157 -23.74 3.89 16.05
C PRO A 157 -22.79 2.70 15.84
N LYS A 158 -23.18 1.80 14.96
CA LYS A 158 -22.43 0.59 14.63
C LYS A 158 -21.49 0.76 13.43
N PHE A 159 -21.01 1.98 13.13
CA PHE A 159 -20.20 2.22 11.93
C PHE A 159 -18.98 1.28 11.85
N ALA A 160 -18.26 1.09 12.96
CA ALA A 160 -17.10 0.20 12.99
C ALA A 160 -17.48 -1.26 12.75
N TYR A 161 -18.56 -1.75 13.38
CA TYR A 161 -19.12 -3.07 13.07
C TYR A 161 -19.45 -3.19 11.58
N ASN A 162 -20.15 -2.18 11.01
CA ASN A 162 -20.56 -2.20 9.62
C ASN A 162 -19.36 -2.24 8.65
N ILE A 163 -18.29 -1.49 8.97
CA ILE A 163 -17.04 -1.50 8.20
C ILE A 163 -16.42 -2.91 8.23
N ILE A 164 -16.20 -3.46 9.43
CA ILE A 164 -15.54 -4.77 9.56
C ILE A 164 -16.38 -5.89 8.95
N LYS A 165 -17.69 -5.82 9.10
CA LYS A 165 -18.60 -6.77 8.46
C LYS A 165 -18.56 -6.72 6.94
N ALA A 166 -18.40 -5.52 6.37
CA ALA A 166 -18.38 -5.32 4.93
C ALA A 166 -17.02 -5.67 4.31
N VAL A 167 -15.91 -5.22 4.91
CA VAL A 167 -14.58 -5.28 4.28
C VAL A 167 -13.50 -5.94 5.11
N GLY A 168 -13.74 -6.26 6.37
CA GLY A 168 -12.75 -6.88 7.27
C GLY A 168 -11.76 -5.88 7.84
N THR A 169 -10.67 -6.41 8.40
CA THR A 169 -9.55 -5.65 8.97
C THR A 169 -8.63 -5.11 7.89
N TYR A 170 -7.70 -4.23 8.28
CA TYR A 170 -6.66 -3.72 7.37
C TYR A 170 -5.83 -4.86 6.76
N GLY A 171 -5.40 -5.86 7.56
CA GLY A 171 -4.67 -7.02 7.07
C GLY A 171 -5.49 -7.90 6.14
N GLU A 172 -6.78 -8.15 6.45
CA GLU A 172 -7.66 -8.90 5.55
C GLU A 172 -7.86 -8.18 4.21
N ILE A 173 -7.91 -6.83 4.22
CA ILE A 173 -7.98 -6.03 3.00
C ILE A 173 -6.68 -6.15 2.22
N PHE A 174 -5.53 -6.00 2.90
CA PHE A 174 -4.20 -6.12 2.30
C PHE A 174 -4.02 -7.49 1.63
N ASP A 175 -4.23 -8.57 2.36
CA ASP A 175 -4.05 -9.96 1.86
C ASP A 175 -4.91 -10.25 0.63
N ARG A 176 -6.14 -9.70 0.60
CA ARG A 176 -7.06 -9.87 -0.51
C ARG A 176 -6.69 -9.06 -1.75
N SER A 177 -5.93 -7.97 -1.57
CA SER A 177 -5.66 -6.99 -2.63
C SER A 177 -4.26 -7.11 -3.22
N ILE A 178 -3.24 -7.11 -2.37
CA ILE A 178 -1.82 -7.01 -2.78
C ILE A 178 -0.89 -7.90 -1.94
N GLY A 179 -1.42 -8.66 -0.98
CA GLY A 179 -0.68 -9.58 -0.12
C GLY A 179 -0.28 -10.89 -0.78
#